data_bc013057def918c0952eb93ba04e36d9
#
_entry.id   bc013057def918c0952eb93ba04e36d9
#
_cell.length_a   1.000
_cell.length_b   1.000
_cell.length_c   1.000
_cell.angle_alpha   90.00
_cell.angle_beta   90.00
_cell.angle_gamma   90.00
#
_symmetry.space_group_name_H-M   'P 1'
#
loop_
_entity.id
_entity.type
_entity.pdbx_description
1 polymer ?
#
loop_
_entity_poly.entity_id
_entity_poly.type
_entity_poly.pdbx_seq_one_letter_code
_entity_poly.pdbx_strand_id
1 'polypeptide(L)'
;MLDWKPEHYVYDKAMRKIILLTQIFLLLFIKFVYAEKIEKITISGNERISAKTIIIFGEINLEDDFNENKLNLILKNLYKTNYFEDVKINITNNILNVLVSENPIIQSIEIKGIKAKKLRDPILESLILKRSSSFNEFAARKDLDLIVNILKNSGFYFAEVKLKKIENSNKTVSLIYDVELGERAKIKKILFIGDKKFKDRKLFRIITSEENK
;
A
#
# COMPACT_ATOMS: atom_id res chain seq x y z
N MET A 1 -51.73 -17.29 -73.53
CA MET A 1 -50.69 -18.06 -72.79
C MET A 1 -49.78 -16.99 -72.22
N LEU A 2 -49.98 -16.61 -70.96
CA LEU A 2 -49.24 -15.53 -70.28
C LEU A 2 -48.02 -16.18 -69.58
N ASP A 3 -46.81 -15.77 -70.05
CA ASP A 3 -45.53 -16.23 -69.52
C ASP A 3 -45.27 -15.52 -68.19
N TRP A 4 -45.59 -16.15 -67.08
CA TRP A 4 -45.37 -15.68 -65.74
C TRP A 4 -43.95 -16.00 -65.31
N LYS A 5 -43.03 -15.04 -65.45
CA LYS A 5 -41.69 -15.15 -64.90
C LYS A 5 -41.72 -14.75 -63.44
N PRO A 6 -41.29 -15.59 -62.48
CA PRO A 6 -41.30 -15.23 -61.10
C PRO A 6 -40.18 -14.22 -60.78
N GLU A 7 -40.56 -12.97 -60.49
CA GLU A 7 -39.64 -11.90 -60.03
C GLU A 7 -38.92 -12.29 -58.75
N HIS A 8 -39.39 -13.24 -58.00
CA HIS A 8 -38.80 -13.75 -56.76
C HIS A 8 -37.37 -14.32 -56.96
N TYR A 9 -37.02 -14.84 -58.14
CA TYR A 9 -35.71 -15.45 -58.37
C TYR A 9 -34.55 -14.44 -58.47
N VAL A 10 -34.86 -13.22 -58.90
CA VAL A 10 -33.87 -12.15 -59.08
C VAL A 10 -33.55 -11.52 -57.73
N TYR A 11 -34.55 -11.34 -56.87
CA TYR A 11 -34.37 -10.83 -55.49
C TYR A 11 -33.58 -11.76 -54.64
N ASP A 12 -33.76 -13.07 -54.77
CA ASP A 12 -33.02 -14.06 -53.96
C ASP A 12 -31.50 -14.09 -54.29
N LYS A 13 -31.14 -13.95 -55.59
CA LYS A 13 -29.74 -13.83 -56.00
C LYS A 13 -29.04 -12.53 -55.56
N ALA A 14 -29.76 -11.42 -55.57
CA ALA A 14 -29.26 -10.14 -55.11
C ALA A 14 -29.07 -10.13 -53.58
N MET A 15 -30.06 -10.64 -52.84
CA MET A 15 -29.98 -10.79 -51.39
C MET A 15 -28.83 -11.69 -50.92
N ARG A 16 -28.62 -12.81 -51.60
CA ARG A 16 -27.47 -13.72 -51.30
C ARG A 16 -26.15 -13.06 -51.53
N LYS A 17 -25.98 -12.21 -52.59
CA LYS A 17 -24.78 -11.45 -52.84
C LYS A 17 -24.54 -10.39 -51.76
N ILE A 18 -25.61 -9.68 -51.32
CA ILE A 18 -25.51 -8.70 -50.24
C ILE A 18 -25.11 -9.37 -48.93
N ILE A 19 -25.71 -10.51 -48.58
CA ILE A 19 -25.36 -11.27 -47.37
C ILE A 19 -23.92 -11.76 -47.44
N LEU A 20 -23.43 -12.20 -48.60
CA LEU A 20 -22.07 -12.65 -48.78
C LEU A 20 -21.07 -11.49 -48.68
N LEU A 21 -21.41 -10.35 -49.21
CA LEU A 21 -20.63 -9.11 -49.11
C LEU A 21 -20.56 -8.57 -47.68
N THR A 22 -21.68 -8.63 -46.92
CA THR A 22 -21.70 -8.25 -45.50
C THR A 22 -20.91 -9.20 -44.62
N GLN A 23 -20.94 -10.51 -44.90
CA GLN A 23 -20.10 -11.49 -44.23
C GLN A 23 -18.61 -11.29 -44.51
N ILE A 24 -18.22 -11.03 -45.76
CA ILE A 24 -16.83 -10.71 -46.13
C ILE A 24 -16.40 -9.40 -45.47
N PHE A 25 -17.26 -8.38 -45.45
CA PHE A 25 -17.00 -7.12 -44.77
C PHE A 25 -16.82 -7.31 -43.24
N LEU A 26 -17.67 -8.14 -42.60
CA LEU A 26 -17.54 -8.47 -41.19
C LEU A 26 -16.23 -9.21 -40.87
N LEU A 27 -15.81 -10.13 -41.75
CA LEU A 27 -14.54 -10.87 -41.61
C LEU A 27 -13.31 -9.95 -41.72
N LEU A 28 -13.37 -8.87 -42.52
CA LEU A 28 -12.31 -7.88 -42.65
C LEU A 28 -12.14 -7.01 -41.40
N PHE A 29 -13.15 -6.94 -40.52
CA PHE A 29 -13.09 -6.20 -39.24
C PHE A 29 -12.67 -7.06 -38.06
N ILE A 30 -12.45 -8.36 -38.21
CA ILE A 30 -11.83 -9.18 -37.18
C ILE A 30 -10.35 -8.79 -37.12
N LYS A 31 -10.05 -7.71 -36.36
CA LYS A 31 -8.68 -7.44 -35.95
C LYS A 31 -8.29 -8.59 -35.05
N PHE A 32 -7.36 -9.42 -35.47
CA PHE A 32 -6.64 -10.30 -34.57
C PHE A 32 -5.95 -9.41 -33.53
N VAL A 33 -6.50 -9.38 -32.32
CA VAL A 33 -5.80 -8.85 -31.17
C VAL A 33 -4.70 -9.85 -30.88
N TYR A 34 -3.53 -9.65 -31.49
CA TYR A 34 -2.35 -10.37 -31.08
C TYR A 34 -2.02 -9.88 -29.67
N ALA A 35 -2.15 -10.75 -28.68
CA ALA A 35 -1.53 -10.53 -27.40
C ALA A 35 -0.02 -10.39 -27.67
N GLU A 36 0.58 -9.26 -27.32
CA GLU A 36 2.02 -9.03 -27.48
C GLU A 36 2.73 -10.03 -26.59
N LYS A 37 3.31 -11.06 -27.18
CA LYS A 37 4.07 -12.09 -26.44
C LYS A 37 5.38 -11.47 -26.00
N ILE A 38 5.60 -11.38 -24.68
CA ILE A 38 6.84 -10.88 -24.12
C ILE A 38 7.97 -11.86 -24.36
N GLU A 39 9.06 -11.39 -24.96
CA GLU A 39 10.24 -12.17 -25.29
C GLU A 39 11.33 -12.03 -24.22
N LYS A 40 11.34 -10.91 -23.49
CA LYS A 40 12.38 -10.59 -22.52
C LYS A 40 11.83 -9.76 -21.37
N ILE A 41 12.37 -9.99 -20.17
CA ILE A 41 12.16 -9.15 -18.99
C ILE A 41 13.46 -8.40 -18.71
N THR A 42 13.38 -7.08 -18.56
CA THR A 42 14.50 -6.21 -18.18
C THR A 42 14.18 -5.53 -16.86
N ILE A 43 15.05 -5.70 -15.88
CA ILE A 43 14.95 -5.05 -14.57
C ILE A 43 16.05 -4.00 -14.51
N SER A 44 15.72 -2.80 -14.03
CA SER A 44 16.67 -1.68 -13.89
C SER A 44 16.38 -0.87 -12.62
N GLY A 45 17.38 -0.13 -12.14
CA GLY A 45 17.28 0.68 -10.92
C GLY A 45 17.45 -0.13 -9.63
N ASN A 46 17.59 -1.44 -9.72
CA ASN A 46 17.90 -2.29 -8.57
C ASN A 46 19.39 -2.20 -8.21
N GLU A 47 19.69 -2.15 -6.92
CA GLU A 47 21.06 -2.01 -6.40
C GLU A 47 21.43 -3.16 -5.46
N ARG A 48 20.61 -3.45 -4.48
CA ARG A 48 20.81 -4.48 -3.45
C ARG A 48 20.04 -5.76 -3.77
N ILE A 49 18.88 -5.60 -4.40
CA ILE A 49 17.97 -6.70 -4.69
C ILE A 49 18.26 -7.19 -6.11
N SER A 50 18.59 -8.48 -6.24
CA SER A 50 18.90 -9.04 -7.57
C SER A 50 17.68 -9.00 -8.50
N ALA A 51 17.91 -8.84 -9.80
CA ALA A 51 16.84 -8.90 -10.80
C ALA A 51 16.04 -10.19 -10.70
N LYS A 52 16.70 -11.33 -10.43
CA LYS A 52 16.03 -12.62 -10.23
C LYS A 52 15.07 -12.60 -9.03
N THR A 53 15.47 -11.96 -7.93
CA THR A 53 14.63 -11.81 -6.74
C THR A 53 13.40 -10.95 -7.04
N ILE A 54 13.56 -9.87 -7.82
CA ILE A 54 12.46 -8.99 -8.24
C ILE A 54 11.45 -9.76 -9.11
N ILE A 55 11.93 -10.58 -10.03
CA ILE A 55 11.10 -11.46 -10.87
C ILE A 55 10.28 -12.42 -10.00
N ILE A 56 10.90 -13.03 -8.99
CA ILE A 56 10.22 -13.94 -8.05
C ILE A 56 9.18 -13.18 -7.22
N PHE A 57 9.51 -12.02 -6.66
CA PHE A 57 8.59 -11.22 -5.86
C PHE A 57 7.39 -10.70 -6.67
N GLY A 58 7.62 -10.33 -7.94
CA GLY A 58 6.57 -9.90 -8.85
C GLY A 58 5.72 -11.06 -9.38
N GLU A 59 6.12 -12.32 -9.14
CA GLU A 59 5.51 -13.50 -9.77
C GLU A 59 5.45 -13.35 -11.30
N ILE A 60 6.59 -12.91 -11.90
CA ILE A 60 6.69 -12.60 -13.32
C ILE A 60 7.18 -13.84 -14.05
N ASN A 61 6.37 -14.35 -15.00
CA ASN A 61 6.75 -15.45 -15.86
C ASN A 61 6.64 -15.01 -17.34
N LEU A 62 7.61 -15.36 -18.18
CA LEU A 62 7.60 -15.03 -19.62
C LEU A 62 6.40 -15.60 -20.37
N GLU A 63 5.79 -16.68 -19.86
CA GLU A 63 4.62 -17.32 -20.47
C GLU A 63 3.29 -16.64 -20.07
N ASP A 64 3.32 -15.65 -19.16
CA ASP A 64 2.12 -14.96 -18.71
C ASP A 64 1.52 -14.08 -19.81
N ASP A 65 0.20 -13.90 -19.75
CA ASP A 65 -0.51 -12.87 -20.52
C ASP A 65 -0.40 -11.53 -19.78
N PHE A 66 0.45 -10.64 -20.29
CA PHE A 66 0.75 -9.33 -19.69
C PHE A 66 -0.33 -8.28 -20.00
N ASN A 67 -1.57 -8.59 -19.66
CA ASN A 67 -2.66 -7.62 -19.68
C ASN A 67 -2.57 -6.65 -18.48
N GLU A 68 -3.42 -5.63 -18.45
CA GLU A 68 -3.46 -4.62 -17.41
C GLU A 68 -3.61 -5.23 -16.00
N ASN A 69 -4.43 -6.27 -15.86
CA ASN A 69 -4.63 -6.95 -14.58
C ASN A 69 -3.34 -7.63 -14.08
N LYS A 70 -2.58 -8.26 -14.98
CA LYS A 70 -1.30 -8.90 -14.63
C LYS A 70 -0.26 -7.86 -14.25
N LEU A 71 -0.16 -6.75 -14.99
CA LEU A 71 0.74 -5.65 -14.65
C LEU A 71 0.42 -5.05 -13.27
N ASN A 72 -0.86 -4.83 -12.98
CA ASN A 72 -1.31 -4.36 -11.68
C ASN A 72 -1.02 -5.36 -10.55
N LEU A 73 -1.13 -6.66 -10.83
CA LEU A 73 -0.76 -7.72 -9.87
C LEU A 73 0.74 -7.68 -9.56
N ILE A 74 1.59 -7.57 -10.58
CA ILE A 74 3.04 -7.44 -10.42
C ILE A 74 3.38 -6.23 -9.55
N LEU A 75 2.82 -5.05 -9.87
CA LEU A 75 2.99 -3.84 -9.06
C LEU A 75 2.59 -4.06 -7.61
N LYS A 76 1.41 -4.62 -7.37
CA LYS A 76 0.91 -4.92 -6.03
C LYS A 76 1.83 -5.86 -5.27
N ASN A 77 2.31 -6.93 -5.91
CA ASN A 77 3.21 -7.89 -5.30
C ASN A 77 4.55 -7.25 -4.92
N LEU A 78 5.13 -6.43 -5.80
CA LEU A 78 6.39 -5.73 -5.54
C LEU A 78 6.23 -4.72 -4.39
N TYR A 79 5.19 -3.87 -4.40
CA TYR A 79 4.94 -2.93 -3.30
C TYR A 79 4.65 -3.62 -1.96
N LYS A 80 4.00 -4.78 -1.96
CA LYS A 80 3.72 -5.56 -0.74
C LYS A 80 4.99 -6.01 -0.01
N THR A 81 6.12 -6.12 -0.71
CA THR A 81 7.40 -6.49 -0.09
C THR A 81 7.97 -5.40 0.79
N ASN A 82 7.54 -4.16 0.63
CA ASN A 82 8.11 -2.95 1.25
C ASN A 82 9.58 -2.66 0.90
N TYR A 83 10.15 -3.34 -0.11
CA TYR A 83 11.52 -3.09 -0.55
C TYR A 83 11.64 -1.94 -1.53
N PHE A 84 10.55 -1.52 -2.16
CA PHE A 84 10.56 -0.54 -3.24
C PHE A 84 9.77 0.71 -2.85
N GLU A 85 10.37 1.87 -3.09
CA GLU A 85 9.75 3.19 -2.99
C GLU A 85 8.91 3.49 -4.23
N ASP A 86 9.45 3.17 -5.40
CA ASP A 86 8.77 3.33 -6.68
C ASP A 86 9.00 2.13 -7.59
N VAL A 87 7.96 1.76 -8.35
CA VAL A 87 8.00 0.70 -9.34
C VAL A 87 7.24 1.16 -10.58
N LYS A 88 7.93 1.20 -11.72
CA LYS A 88 7.33 1.51 -13.02
C LYS A 88 7.47 0.31 -13.94
N ILE A 89 6.36 -0.06 -14.58
CA ILE A 89 6.31 -1.19 -15.50
C ILE A 89 5.79 -0.68 -16.83
N ASN A 90 6.50 -0.99 -17.91
CA ASN A 90 6.04 -0.75 -19.26
C ASN A 90 6.45 -1.89 -20.20
N ILE A 91 5.72 -2.03 -21.30
CA ILE A 91 6.05 -2.98 -22.36
C ILE A 91 6.43 -2.14 -23.60
N THR A 92 7.60 -2.45 -24.15
CA THR A 92 8.09 -1.80 -25.37
C THR A 92 8.83 -2.82 -26.20
N ASN A 93 8.46 -2.98 -27.48
CA ASN A 93 9.09 -3.93 -28.40
C ASN A 93 9.16 -5.35 -27.85
N ASN A 94 8.07 -5.89 -27.32
CA ASN A 94 7.96 -7.20 -26.71
C ASN A 94 8.89 -7.42 -25.48
N ILE A 95 9.37 -6.35 -24.87
CA ILE A 95 10.18 -6.38 -23.67
C ILE A 95 9.39 -5.80 -22.50
N LEU A 96 9.24 -6.59 -21.44
CA LEU A 96 8.72 -6.09 -20.17
C LEU A 96 9.84 -5.37 -19.42
N ASN A 97 9.73 -4.06 -19.31
CA ASN A 97 10.68 -3.24 -18.57
C ASN A 97 10.12 -2.93 -17.18
N VAL A 98 10.85 -3.32 -16.15
CA VAL A 98 10.54 -3.03 -14.75
C VAL A 98 11.64 -2.13 -14.20
N LEU A 99 11.31 -0.87 -13.95
CA LEU A 99 12.19 0.09 -13.30
C LEU A 99 11.79 0.19 -11.83
N VAL A 100 12.74 -0.04 -10.93
CA VAL A 100 12.52 0.01 -9.48
C VAL A 100 13.39 1.07 -8.82
N SER A 101 12.89 1.67 -7.75
CA SER A 101 13.66 2.45 -6.78
C SER A 101 13.55 1.77 -5.43
N GLU A 102 14.69 1.40 -4.85
CA GLU A 102 14.70 0.65 -3.59
C GLU A 102 14.52 1.60 -2.40
N ASN A 103 13.70 1.19 -1.43
CA ASN A 103 13.58 1.87 -0.15
C ASN A 103 14.91 1.86 0.61
N PRO A 104 15.31 2.97 1.25
CA PRO A 104 16.53 2.99 2.06
C PRO A 104 16.43 2.06 3.26
N ILE A 105 17.57 1.55 3.72
CA ILE A 105 17.66 0.73 4.94
C ILE A 105 17.73 1.63 6.17
N ILE A 106 17.00 1.27 7.22
CA ILE A 106 17.06 1.95 8.50
C ILE A 106 18.33 1.55 9.23
N GLN A 107 19.26 2.51 9.40
CA GLN A 107 20.51 2.33 10.11
C GLN A 107 20.32 2.41 11.62
N SER A 108 19.50 3.37 12.09
CA SER A 108 19.22 3.59 13.50
C SER A 108 17.82 4.14 13.72
N ILE A 109 17.26 3.84 14.89
CA ILE A 109 16.01 4.41 15.36
C ILE A 109 16.27 4.96 16.77
N GLU A 110 15.90 6.21 16.99
CA GLU A 110 16.03 6.90 18.28
C GLU A 110 14.72 7.55 18.68
N ILE A 111 14.39 7.51 19.98
CA ILE A 111 13.30 8.30 20.55
C ILE A 111 13.92 9.39 21.42
N LYS A 112 13.68 10.65 21.08
CA LYS A 112 14.09 11.81 21.84
C LYS A 112 12.91 12.36 22.66
N GLY A 113 13.22 13.08 23.74
CA GLY A 113 12.20 13.69 24.60
C GLY A 113 11.69 12.78 25.74
N ILE A 114 11.93 11.46 25.66
CA ILE A 114 11.54 10.53 26.73
C ILE A 114 12.79 10.07 27.50
N LYS A 115 12.98 10.60 28.71
CA LYS A 115 14.13 10.22 29.59
C LYS A 115 13.92 8.90 30.31
N ALA A 116 12.67 8.59 30.69
CA ALA A 116 12.34 7.39 31.47
C ALA A 116 12.43 6.13 30.60
N LYS A 117 13.41 5.27 30.85
CA LYS A 117 13.60 3.98 30.14
C LYS A 117 12.34 3.11 30.19
N LYS A 118 11.66 3.04 31.33
CA LYS A 118 10.42 2.25 31.50
C LYS A 118 9.29 2.65 30.53
N LEU A 119 9.29 3.87 30.03
CA LEU A 119 8.34 4.35 29.02
C LEU A 119 8.89 4.22 27.61
N ARG A 120 10.17 4.57 27.42
CA ARG A 120 10.82 4.61 26.10
C ARG A 120 11.05 3.23 25.51
N ASP A 121 11.56 2.29 26.30
CA ASP A 121 12.02 0.99 25.81
C ASP A 121 10.83 0.14 25.27
N PRO A 122 9.66 0.05 25.96
CA PRO A 122 8.48 -0.62 25.39
C PRO A 122 7.98 0.03 24.08
N ILE A 123 8.09 1.36 23.96
CA ILE A 123 7.74 2.04 22.69
C ILE A 123 8.66 1.56 21.56
N LEU A 124 9.98 1.57 21.78
CA LEU A 124 10.96 1.10 20.79
C LEU A 124 10.71 -0.36 20.36
N GLU A 125 10.35 -1.22 21.30
CA GLU A 125 10.03 -2.61 21.03
C GLU A 125 8.74 -2.78 20.23
N SER A 126 7.78 -1.88 20.41
CA SER A 126 6.47 -1.95 19.76
C SER A 126 6.44 -1.37 18.35
N LEU A 127 7.45 -0.59 17.94
CA LEU A 127 7.52 0.01 16.60
C LEU A 127 7.44 -1.07 15.51
N ILE A 128 6.77 -0.75 14.40
CA ILE A 128 6.72 -1.59 13.20
C ILE A 128 8.07 -1.53 12.47
N LEU A 129 8.60 -0.31 12.33
CA LEU A 129 9.92 -0.11 11.73
C LEU A 129 11.01 -0.58 12.69
N LYS A 130 11.98 -1.31 12.15
CA LYS A 130 13.11 -1.85 12.90
C LYS A 130 14.44 -1.46 12.25
N ARG A 131 15.49 -1.43 13.04
CA ARG A 131 16.85 -1.33 12.50
C ARG A 131 17.11 -2.46 11.49
N SER A 132 17.80 -2.16 10.42
CA SER A 132 18.13 -3.06 9.30
C SER A 132 16.94 -3.49 8.44
N SER A 133 15.72 -2.98 8.68
CA SER A 133 14.59 -3.13 7.75
C SER A 133 14.55 -1.99 6.73
N SER A 134 13.82 -2.19 5.63
CA SER A 134 13.55 -1.12 4.68
C SER A 134 12.64 -0.07 5.29
N PHE A 135 12.90 1.21 5.02
CA PHE A 135 12.03 2.30 5.42
C PHE A 135 10.74 2.25 4.60
N ASN A 136 9.62 2.45 5.25
CA ASN A 136 8.32 2.56 4.61
C ASN A 136 7.53 3.70 5.25
N GLU A 137 7.08 4.65 4.45
CA GLU A 137 6.38 5.86 4.92
C GLU A 137 5.07 5.53 5.64
N PHE A 138 4.34 4.54 5.13
CA PHE A 138 3.09 4.10 5.75
C PHE A 138 3.30 3.45 7.12
N ALA A 139 4.34 2.62 7.26
CA ALA A 139 4.73 2.05 8.54
C ALA A 139 5.19 3.13 9.52
N ALA A 140 5.93 4.15 9.03
CA ALA A 140 6.36 5.29 9.85
C ALA A 140 5.18 6.08 10.42
N ARG A 141 4.13 6.31 9.62
CA ARG A 141 2.90 6.97 10.11
C ARG A 141 2.18 6.13 11.17
N LYS A 142 2.10 4.83 10.98
CA LYS A 142 1.54 3.91 11.99
C LYS A 142 2.34 3.92 13.29
N ASP A 143 3.66 4.01 13.19
CA ASP A 143 4.54 4.14 14.36
C ASP A 143 4.29 5.45 15.13
N LEU A 144 4.07 6.57 14.42
CA LEU A 144 3.69 7.84 15.06
C LEU A 144 2.38 7.69 15.84
N ASP A 145 1.35 7.12 15.22
CA ASP A 145 0.05 6.89 15.88
C ASP A 145 0.18 5.95 17.09
N LEU A 146 0.98 4.91 16.96
CA LEU A 146 1.26 3.95 18.03
C LEU A 146 1.93 4.64 19.22
N ILE A 147 2.96 5.46 18.98
CA ILE A 147 3.67 6.20 20.03
C ILE A 147 2.71 7.13 20.75
N VAL A 148 1.93 7.93 20.01
CA VAL A 148 0.93 8.85 20.58
C VAL A 148 -0.07 8.09 21.46
N ASN A 149 -0.56 6.93 21.00
CA ASN A 149 -1.51 6.13 21.78
C ASN A 149 -0.90 5.56 23.06
N ILE A 150 0.34 5.07 23.02
CA ILE A 150 1.05 4.59 24.21
C ILE A 150 1.24 5.74 25.23
N LEU A 151 1.62 6.92 24.73
CA LEU A 151 1.80 8.10 25.58
C LEU A 151 0.49 8.55 26.23
N LYS A 152 -0.62 8.60 25.48
CA LYS A 152 -1.96 8.90 26.00
C LYS A 152 -2.37 7.91 27.08
N ASN A 153 -2.17 6.61 26.85
CA ASN A 153 -2.47 5.56 27.83
C ASN A 153 -1.60 5.68 29.09
N SER A 154 -0.42 6.29 28.96
CA SER A 154 0.48 6.60 30.08
C SER A 154 0.15 7.92 30.78
N GLY A 155 -0.92 8.62 30.36
CA GLY A 155 -1.40 9.87 30.93
C GLY A 155 -0.87 11.15 30.27
N PHE A 156 -0.10 11.05 29.19
CA PHE A 156 0.40 12.19 28.43
C PHE A 156 -0.53 12.50 27.25
N TYR A 157 -1.70 13.05 27.53
CA TYR A 157 -2.74 13.29 26.51
C TYR A 157 -2.39 14.36 25.49
N PHE A 158 -1.50 15.27 25.83
CA PHE A 158 -1.07 16.39 24.98
C PHE A 158 0.30 16.14 24.35
N ALA A 159 0.77 14.90 24.40
CA ALA A 159 2.06 14.57 23.78
C ALA A 159 2.01 14.75 22.26
N GLU A 160 3.01 15.40 21.71
CA GLU A 160 3.26 15.53 20.28
C GLU A 160 4.45 14.69 19.88
N VAL A 161 4.39 14.05 18.70
CA VAL A 161 5.44 13.22 18.16
C VAL A 161 5.71 13.62 16.72
N LYS A 162 6.97 13.91 16.40
CA LYS A 162 7.43 14.24 15.04
C LYS A 162 8.51 13.27 14.61
N LEU A 163 8.40 12.77 13.38
CA LEU A 163 9.44 11.95 12.79
C LEU A 163 10.43 12.83 12.01
N LYS A 164 11.71 12.68 12.32
CA LYS A 164 12.82 13.22 11.52
C LYS A 164 13.53 12.06 10.83
N LYS A 165 13.48 12.05 9.49
CA LYS A 165 14.23 11.12 8.63
C LYS A 165 15.51 11.82 8.20
N ILE A 166 16.66 11.27 8.56
CA ILE A 166 17.99 11.77 8.18
C ILE A 166 18.57 10.79 7.17
N GLU A 167 18.82 11.28 5.96
CA GLU A 167 19.47 10.49 4.91
C GLU A 167 20.99 10.48 5.13
N ASN A 168 21.57 9.28 5.08
CA ASN A 168 23.01 9.07 5.22
C ASN A 168 23.65 8.86 3.84
N SER A 169 24.97 9.07 3.75
CA SER A 169 25.74 8.98 2.49
C SER A 169 25.72 7.59 1.82
N ASN A 170 25.40 6.55 2.56
CA ASN A 170 25.37 5.16 2.09
C ASN A 170 23.96 4.64 1.73
N LYS A 171 23.03 5.55 1.35
CA LYS A 171 21.63 5.22 1.04
C LYS A 171 20.90 4.53 2.19
N THR A 172 21.28 4.79 3.42
CA THR A 172 20.56 4.41 4.61
C THR A 172 19.89 5.62 5.24
N VAL A 173 18.96 5.39 6.16
CA VAL A 173 18.30 6.46 6.91
C VAL A 173 18.40 6.22 8.40
N SER A 174 18.51 7.31 9.15
CA SER A 174 18.38 7.33 10.60
C SER A 174 17.04 7.98 10.96
N LEU A 175 16.25 7.31 11.79
CA LEU A 175 14.93 7.78 12.21
C LEU A 175 15.02 8.32 13.63
N ILE A 176 14.50 9.52 13.84
CA ILE A 176 14.40 10.14 15.16
C ILE A 176 12.93 10.49 15.40
N TYR A 177 12.30 9.79 16.34
CA TYR A 177 10.99 10.17 16.87
C TYR A 177 11.19 11.20 17.97
N ASP A 178 10.92 12.47 17.65
CA ASP A 178 11.07 13.60 18.54
C ASP A 178 9.76 13.81 19.30
N VAL A 179 9.79 13.57 20.60
CA VAL A 179 8.60 13.53 21.47
C VAL A 179 8.61 14.72 22.41
N GLU A 180 7.54 15.50 22.35
CA GLU A 180 7.20 16.51 23.34
C GLU A 180 6.10 15.93 24.23
N LEU A 181 6.43 15.51 25.47
CA LEU A 181 5.49 14.82 26.35
C LEU A 181 4.34 15.72 26.84
N GLY A 182 4.60 17.02 27.01
CA GLY A 182 3.69 17.91 27.70
C GLY A 182 3.49 17.53 29.19
N GLU A 183 2.47 18.10 29.81
CA GLU A 183 2.13 17.77 31.18
C GLU A 183 1.36 16.46 31.27
N ARG A 184 1.63 15.69 32.32
CA ARG A 184 0.85 14.49 32.61
C ARG A 184 -0.53 14.87 33.10
N ALA A 185 -1.58 14.33 32.50
CA ALA A 185 -2.95 14.57 32.93
C ALA A 185 -3.16 14.04 34.36
N LYS A 186 -3.85 14.85 35.16
CA LYS A 186 -4.21 14.53 36.54
C LYS A 186 -5.71 14.72 36.72
N ILE A 187 -6.34 13.79 37.43
CA ILE A 187 -7.76 13.93 37.76
C ILE A 187 -7.91 15.01 38.85
N LYS A 188 -8.48 16.13 38.48
CA LYS A 188 -8.67 17.24 39.39
C LYS A 188 -9.85 16.99 40.33
N LYS A 189 -10.94 16.41 39.81
CA LYS A 189 -12.16 16.16 40.56
C LYS A 189 -12.96 15.02 39.93
N ILE A 190 -13.55 14.17 40.75
CA ILE A 190 -14.48 13.12 40.37
C ILE A 190 -15.87 13.49 40.90
N LEU A 191 -16.87 13.51 40.02
CA LEU A 191 -18.25 13.78 40.37
C LEU A 191 -19.12 12.60 39.96
N PHE A 192 -19.97 12.14 40.86
CA PHE A 192 -20.99 11.13 40.58
C PHE A 192 -22.32 11.84 40.29
N ILE A 193 -22.84 11.66 39.07
CA ILE A 193 -24.09 12.24 38.62
C ILE A 193 -25.10 11.11 38.43
N GLY A 194 -26.30 11.25 38.98
CA GLY A 194 -27.38 10.27 38.85
C GLY A 194 -28.19 10.12 40.12
N ASP A 195 -28.97 9.04 40.20
CA ASP A 195 -29.83 8.71 41.34
C ASP A 195 -28.97 8.35 42.58
N LYS A 196 -29.18 9.09 43.70
CA LYS A 196 -28.34 9.01 44.90
C LYS A 196 -28.66 7.77 45.78
N LYS A 197 -28.93 6.60 45.17
CA LYS A 197 -29.07 5.33 45.91
C LYS A 197 -27.83 4.95 46.74
N PHE A 198 -26.66 5.38 46.28
CA PHE A 198 -25.40 5.17 46.97
C PHE A 198 -24.73 6.47 47.34
N LYS A 199 -24.16 6.54 48.53
CA LYS A 199 -23.37 7.71 48.96
C LYS A 199 -22.07 7.76 48.17
N ASP A 200 -21.65 8.94 47.74
CA ASP A 200 -20.39 9.18 46.95
C ASP A 200 -19.19 8.50 47.60
N ARG A 201 -19.08 8.53 48.92
CA ARG A 201 -18.01 7.84 49.69
C ARG A 201 -17.92 6.33 49.42
N LYS A 202 -19.06 5.67 49.12
CA LYS A 202 -19.07 4.22 48.79
C LYS A 202 -18.60 4.04 47.36
N LEU A 203 -18.97 4.94 46.45
CA LEU A 203 -18.56 4.89 45.05
C LEU A 203 -17.06 5.17 44.90
N PHE A 204 -16.53 6.16 45.64
CA PHE A 204 -15.08 6.42 45.66
C PHE A 204 -14.22 5.23 46.07
N ARG A 205 -14.77 4.29 46.88
CA ARG A 205 -14.03 3.06 47.26
C ARG A 205 -13.99 1.96 46.18
N ILE A 206 -14.84 2.10 45.18
CA ILE A 206 -14.98 1.09 44.09
C ILE A 206 -14.16 1.49 42.87
N ILE A 207 -13.99 2.78 42.64
CA ILE A 207 -13.19 3.28 41.51
C ILE A 207 -11.70 3.21 41.83
N THR A 208 -10.91 2.86 40.82
CA THR A 208 -9.44 2.82 40.90
C THR A 208 -8.79 4.17 40.65
N SER A 209 -9.57 5.15 40.19
CA SER A 209 -9.07 6.51 39.92
C SER A 209 -9.08 7.36 41.18
N GLU A 210 -8.00 8.10 41.40
CA GLU A 210 -7.85 8.99 42.55
C GLU A 210 -7.71 10.46 42.10
N GLU A 211 -8.30 11.39 42.89
CA GLU A 211 -8.07 12.82 42.67
C GLU A 211 -6.64 13.18 43.08
N ASN A 212 -5.99 14.00 42.25
CA ASN A 212 -4.68 14.52 42.61
C ASN A 212 -4.83 15.70 43.58
N LYS A 213 -4.35 15.49 44.80
CA LYS A 213 -4.30 16.56 45.86
C LYS A 213 -3.12 17.47 45.66
#